data_bc970c8a60f75c6851316e06d4041fd9
#
_entry.id   bc970c8a60f75c6851316e06d4041fd9
#
_cell.length_a   1.000
_cell.length_b   1.000
_cell.length_c   1.000
_cell.angle_alpha   90.00
_cell.angle_beta   90.00
_cell.angle_gamma   90.00
#
_symmetry.space_group_name_H-M   'P 1'
#
loop_
_entity.id
_entity.type
_entity.pdbx_description
1 polymer ?
#
loop_
_entity_poly.entity_id
_entity_poly.type
_entity_poly.pdbx_seq_one_letter_code
_entity_poly.pdbx_strand_id
1 'polypeptide(L)'
;MTDVTRAIAAATSVAASLDLPANDATVLHNSNKLALRLTPCDVFARVAPVGQEVAQFEVDLAQRLTEVGCPVCPLEPRADPRMHTRDGFAVTLWTYYEPVTPHTSPVDYAKALEQLHAGMREVDVPSPRFTDRITEAEEVVADPDRSPELTDEDRAFLGGRLASLRRAIYDRGAVEQLLHGEPHPGNVLSTRNGPLFIDLETCCRGPVEFDLAHVPEAVCEHYPGVDQALLDECRQLVIAMVAAWRWELGDQFPSGRRFGEEFLRLLRQGPPWPTLDTVTRRLDGP
;
A
#
# COMPACT_ATOMS: atom_id res chain seq x y z
N MET A 1 24.97 16.82 6.92
CA MET A 1 24.66 15.38 6.84
C MET A 1 23.28 15.31 6.22
N THR A 2 23.09 14.53 5.16
CA THR A 2 21.77 14.40 4.50
C THR A 2 20.79 13.68 5.41
N ASP A 3 19.47 13.85 5.18
CA ASP A 3 18.45 13.14 5.97
C ASP A 3 18.58 11.62 5.84
N VAL A 4 18.94 11.13 4.65
CA VAL A 4 19.22 9.69 4.42
C VAL A 4 20.38 9.21 5.30
N THR A 5 21.48 9.95 5.40
CA THR A 5 22.62 9.58 6.25
C THR A 5 22.23 9.53 7.73
N ARG A 6 21.38 10.46 8.19
CA ARG A 6 20.85 10.47 9.56
C ARG A 6 19.93 9.28 9.84
N ALA A 7 19.05 8.98 8.89
CA ALA A 7 18.12 7.84 8.96
C ALA A 7 18.88 6.50 9.02
N ILE A 8 19.93 6.32 8.21
CA ILE A 8 20.81 5.14 8.27
C ILE A 8 21.48 5.05 9.67
N ALA A 9 22.03 6.14 10.18
CA ALA A 9 22.66 6.16 11.52
C ALA A 9 21.64 5.81 12.63
N ALA A 10 20.39 6.28 12.53
CA ALA A 10 19.34 5.93 13.46
C ALA A 10 19.02 4.42 13.43
N ALA A 11 18.85 3.84 12.23
CA ALA A 11 18.58 2.40 12.08
C ALA A 11 19.72 1.52 12.62
N THR A 12 20.97 1.83 12.28
CA THR A 12 22.14 1.09 12.79
C THR A 12 22.30 1.22 14.30
N SER A 13 22.01 2.41 14.87
CA SER A 13 22.02 2.65 16.31
C SER A 13 20.92 1.86 17.05
N VAL A 14 19.70 1.77 16.46
CA VAL A 14 18.62 0.93 17.01
C VAL A 14 19.04 -0.54 17.00
N ALA A 15 19.51 -1.06 15.86
CA ALA A 15 19.97 -2.45 15.75
C ALA A 15 21.07 -2.75 16.78
N ALA A 16 22.08 -1.88 16.91
CA ALA A 16 23.15 -2.06 17.90
C ALA A 16 22.64 -2.07 19.34
N SER A 17 21.61 -1.28 19.67
CA SER A 17 21.00 -1.27 21.00
C SER A 17 20.22 -2.55 21.34
N LEU A 18 19.97 -3.39 20.35
CA LEU A 18 19.28 -4.70 20.45
C LEU A 18 20.26 -5.87 20.24
N ASP A 19 21.56 -5.63 20.37
CA ASP A 19 22.61 -6.62 20.14
C ASP A 19 22.59 -7.23 18.70
N LEU A 20 22.04 -6.51 17.74
CA LEU A 20 22.06 -6.87 16.32
C LEU A 20 23.27 -6.19 15.63
N PRO A 21 24.29 -6.93 15.18
CA PRO A 21 25.45 -6.33 14.54
C PRO A 21 25.07 -5.70 13.20
N ALA A 22 25.07 -4.37 13.12
CA ALA A 22 24.74 -3.59 11.94
C ALA A 22 25.87 -2.62 11.61
N ASN A 23 26.93 -3.15 10.99
CA ASN A 23 28.13 -2.40 10.62
C ASN A 23 27.99 -1.65 9.31
N ASP A 24 27.05 -2.07 8.46
CA ASP A 24 26.77 -1.49 7.15
C ASP A 24 25.26 -1.53 6.87
N ALA A 25 24.80 -0.64 6.00
CA ALA A 25 23.41 -0.54 5.58
C ALA A 25 23.31 -0.26 4.07
N THR A 26 22.65 -1.15 3.37
CA THR A 26 22.34 -0.98 1.94
C THR A 26 20.95 -0.36 1.80
N VAL A 27 20.85 0.75 1.06
CA VAL A 27 19.54 1.34 0.71
C VAL A 27 18.90 0.47 -0.36
N LEU A 28 17.75 -0.11 -0.05
CA LEU A 28 16.96 -0.92 -0.97
C LEU A 28 15.93 -0.06 -1.72
N HIS A 29 15.32 0.88 -1.02
CA HIS A 29 14.33 1.81 -1.58
C HIS A 29 14.29 3.10 -0.76
N ASN A 30 13.99 4.21 -1.44
CA ASN A 30 13.87 5.53 -0.83
C ASN A 30 12.67 6.26 -1.44
N SER A 31 11.55 6.26 -0.72
CA SER A 31 10.32 6.97 -1.06
C SER A 31 9.84 7.73 0.19
N ASN A 32 8.58 7.59 0.58
CA ASN A 32 8.03 8.14 1.84
C ASN A 32 8.74 7.56 3.08
N LYS A 33 9.27 6.33 2.98
CA LYS A 33 10.09 5.67 3.98
C LYS A 33 11.38 5.18 3.35
N LEU A 34 12.47 5.20 4.13
CA LEU A 34 13.73 4.61 3.73
C LEU A 34 13.74 3.14 4.10
N ALA A 35 13.92 2.27 3.11
CA ALA A 35 14.04 0.83 3.27
C ALA A 35 15.52 0.42 3.20
N LEU A 36 16.00 -0.28 4.23
CA LEU A 36 17.41 -0.64 4.42
C LEU A 36 17.57 -2.15 4.65
N ARG A 37 18.64 -2.73 4.12
CA ARG A 37 19.18 -3.99 4.60
C ARG A 37 20.37 -3.70 5.51
N LEU A 38 20.29 -4.14 6.76
CA LEU A 38 21.37 -4.01 7.75
C LEU A 38 22.23 -5.26 7.75
N THR A 39 23.54 -5.11 7.63
CA THR A 39 24.48 -6.23 7.61
C THR A 39 25.57 -6.08 8.67
N PRO A 40 26.12 -7.17 9.24
CA PRO A 40 25.89 -8.57 8.90
C PRO A 40 24.67 -9.22 9.58
N CYS A 41 23.85 -8.50 10.36
CA CYS A 41 22.69 -9.08 11.06
C CYS A 41 21.57 -9.56 10.12
N ASP A 42 21.57 -9.09 8.87
CA ASP A 42 20.62 -9.44 7.82
C ASP A 42 19.16 -9.09 8.18
N VAL A 43 18.98 -7.86 8.64
CA VAL A 43 17.69 -7.31 9.06
C VAL A 43 17.19 -6.28 8.03
N PHE A 44 15.90 -6.34 7.72
CA PHE A 44 15.23 -5.29 6.96
C PHE A 44 14.73 -4.21 7.92
N ALA A 45 15.13 -2.96 7.71
CA ALA A 45 14.69 -1.83 8.51
C ALA A 45 13.91 -0.82 7.66
N ARG A 46 12.76 -0.36 8.18
CA ARG A 46 12.03 0.79 7.62
C ARG A 46 12.22 1.99 8.53
N VAL A 47 12.55 3.13 7.93
CA VAL A 47 12.87 4.36 8.66
C VAL A 47 12.05 5.52 8.09
N ALA A 48 11.34 6.23 8.95
CA ALA A 48 10.58 7.43 8.60
C ALA A 48 10.78 8.52 9.68
N PRO A 49 10.54 9.80 9.39
CA PRO A 49 10.48 10.83 10.43
C PRO A 49 9.44 10.48 11.50
N VAL A 50 9.69 10.83 12.78
CA VAL A 50 8.73 10.65 13.87
C VAL A 50 7.52 11.56 13.63
N GLY A 51 6.32 11.07 14.00
CA GLY A 51 5.04 11.78 13.84
C GLY A 51 4.01 10.99 13.05
N GLN A 52 4.38 9.83 12.55
CA GLN A 52 3.46 8.89 11.89
C GLN A 52 3.06 7.78 12.88
N GLU A 53 1.87 7.87 13.45
CA GLU A 53 1.28 6.81 14.32
C GLU A 53 1.11 5.48 13.58
N VAL A 54 1.14 5.51 12.26
CA VAL A 54 1.01 4.38 11.33
C VAL A 54 2.10 3.30 11.56
N ALA A 55 3.33 3.67 11.94
CA ALA A 55 4.42 2.71 12.10
C ALA A 55 4.17 1.69 13.22
N GLN A 56 3.57 2.11 14.35
CA GLN A 56 3.22 1.19 15.43
C GLN A 56 2.01 0.34 15.05
N PHE A 57 1.00 0.92 14.39
CA PHE A 57 -0.15 0.17 13.87
C PHE A 57 0.30 -0.96 12.93
N GLU A 58 1.23 -0.67 12.01
CA GLU A 58 1.78 -1.67 11.07
C GLU A 58 2.48 -2.82 11.82
N VAL A 59 3.27 -2.52 12.85
CA VAL A 59 3.93 -3.52 13.70
C VAL A 59 2.92 -4.39 14.43
N ASP A 60 1.95 -3.79 15.11
CA ASP A 60 0.93 -4.52 15.89
C ASP A 60 0.09 -5.42 14.99
N LEU A 61 -0.25 -4.94 13.80
CA LEU A 61 -1.03 -5.69 12.82
C LEU A 61 -0.22 -6.86 12.24
N ALA A 62 1.04 -6.62 11.85
CA ALA A 62 1.93 -7.67 11.32
C ALA A 62 2.14 -8.80 12.32
N GLN A 63 2.31 -8.46 13.60
CA GLN A 63 2.43 -9.46 14.66
C GLN A 63 1.18 -10.34 14.72
N ARG A 64 -0.02 -9.76 14.81
CA ARG A 64 -1.29 -10.50 14.89
C ARG A 64 -1.54 -11.35 13.64
N LEU A 65 -1.27 -10.80 12.45
CA LEU A 65 -1.43 -11.55 11.20
C LEU A 65 -0.45 -12.71 11.10
N THR A 66 0.78 -12.55 11.60
CA THR A 66 1.76 -13.65 11.67
C THR A 66 1.29 -14.75 12.65
N GLU A 67 0.72 -14.39 13.79
CA GLU A 67 0.19 -15.34 14.80
C GLU A 67 -0.94 -16.22 14.26
N VAL A 68 -1.78 -15.69 13.35
CA VAL A 68 -2.84 -16.46 12.66
C VAL A 68 -2.38 -17.09 11.34
N GLY A 69 -1.08 -17.03 11.02
CA GLY A 69 -0.49 -17.71 9.87
C GLY A 69 -0.75 -17.03 8.52
N CYS A 70 -1.03 -15.72 8.51
CA CYS A 70 -1.15 -14.97 7.28
C CYS A 70 0.19 -14.87 6.52
N PRO A 71 0.17 -14.80 5.18
CA PRO A 71 1.36 -14.64 4.36
C PRO A 71 1.83 -13.18 4.35
N VAL A 72 2.23 -12.65 5.50
CA VAL A 72 2.81 -11.31 5.68
C VAL A 72 4.28 -11.41 6.05
N CYS A 73 5.04 -10.37 5.70
CA CYS A 73 6.44 -10.29 6.14
C CYS A 73 6.49 -10.19 7.67
N PRO A 74 7.14 -11.14 8.37
CA PRO A 74 7.21 -11.10 9.82
C PRO A 74 8.20 -10.06 10.33
N LEU A 75 7.98 -9.58 11.55
CA LEU A 75 8.93 -8.76 12.27
C LEU A 75 10.23 -9.52 12.54
N GLU A 76 11.30 -8.80 12.83
CA GLU A 76 12.59 -9.38 13.24
C GLU A 76 12.45 -10.09 14.60
N PRO A 77 12.61 -11.43 14.67
CA PRO A 77 12.30 -12.19 15.88
C PRO A 77 13.30 -11.97 17.04
N ARG A 78 14.47 -11.37 16.77
CA ARG A 78 15.48 -11.03 17.78
C ARG A 78 15.26 -9.67 18.41
N ALA A 79 14.26 -8.91 17.91
CA ALA A 79 13.92 -7.58 18.41
C ALA A 79 12.53 -7.58 19.06
N ASP A 80 12.31 -6.68 20.02
CA ASP A 80 10.97 -6.43 20.54
C ASP A 80 10.04 -5.97 19.38
N PRO A 81 8.82 -6.51 19.26
CA PRO A 81 7.88 -6.18 18.20
C PRO A 81 7.25 -4.79 18.42
N ARG A 82 8.01 -3.75 18.19
CA ARG A 82 7.60 -2.36 18.38
C ARG A 82 8.31 -1.41 17.43
N MET A 83 7.73 -0.23 17.25
CA MET A 83 8.43 0.91 16.69
C MET A 83 9.49 1.42 17.68
N HIS A 84 10.70 1.62 17.20
CA HIS A 84 11.80 2.25 17.94
C HIS A 84 11.97 3.70 17.49
N THR A 85 12.22 4.60 18.44
CA THR A 85 12.51 6.02 18.13
C THR A 85 13.97 6.32 18.36
N ARG A 86 14.65 6.93 17.36
CA ARG A 86 16.05 7.34 17.45
C ARG A 86 16.29 8.59 16.60
N ASP A 87 16.87 9.63 17.22
CA ASP A 87 17.32 10.86 16.55
C ASP A 87 16.27 11.53 15.65
N GLY A 88 15.00 11.48 16.07
CA GLY A 88 13.87 12.03 15.32
C GLY A 88 13.32 11.11 14.22
N PHE A 89 13.73 9.84 14.20
CA PHE A 89 13.22 8.82 13.29
C PHE A 89 12.48 7.70 14.02
N ALA A 90 11.42 7.21 13.40
CA ALA A 90 10.74 5.95 13.70
C ALA A 90 11.42 4.84 12.90
N VAL A 91 11.83 3.77 13.57
CA VAL A 91 12.51 2.60 12.97
C VAL A 91 11.72 1.35 13.32
N THR A 92 11.34 0.56 12.32
CA THR A 92 10.75 -0.77 12.49
C THR A 92 11.67 -1.82 11.87
N LEU A 93 11.76 -2.99 12.52
CA LEU A 93 12.69 -4.06 12.14
C LEU A 93 11.91 -5.30 11.71
N TRP A 94 12.27 -5.83 10.55
CA TRP A 94 11.60 -6.94 9.87
C TRP A 94 12.60 -8.00 9.47
N THR A 95 12.13 -9.22 9.31
CA THR A 95 12.93 -10.28 8.70
C THR A 95 13.29 -9.89 7.25
N TYR A 96 14.57 -9.93 6.92
CA TYR A 96 15.00 -9.74 5.54
C TYR A 96 14.81 -11.01 4.71
N TYR A 97 14.22 -10.86 3.55
CA TYR A 97 14.12 -11.92 2.54
C TYR A 97 14.81 -11.48 1.26
N GLU A 98 15.67 -12.34 0.73
CA GLU A 98 16.23 -12.14 -0.61
C GLU A 98 15.12 -12.36 -1.64
N PRO A 99 14.75 -11.34 -2.45
CA PRO A 99 13.75 -11.50 -3.48
C PRO A 99 14.15 -12.58 -4.50
N VAL A 100 13.18 -13.38 -4.93
CA VAL A 100 13.43 -14.42 -5.93
C VAL A 100 12.74 -14.11 -7.26
N THR A 101 13.33 -14.64 -8.35
CA THR A 101 12.75 -14.59 -9.68
C THR A 101 12.53 -16.01 -10.19
N PRO A 102 11.50 -16.30 -11.01
CA PRO A 102 10.49 -15.36 -11.51
C PRO A 102 9.59 -14.84 -10.41
N HIS A 103 8.90 -13.72 -10.67
CA HIS A 103 7.89 -13.18 -9.77
C HIS A 103 6.78 -14.19 -9.51
N THR A 104 6.06 -13.98 -8.40
CA THR A 104 4.91 -14.80 -7.99
C THR A 104 3.93 -15.02 -9.15
N SER A 105 3.51 -16.28 -9.37
CA SER A 105 2.50 -16.58 -10.38
C SER A 105 1.13 -15.99 -9.97
N PRO A 106 0.25 -15.65 -10.94
CA PRO A 106 -1.10 -15.15 -10.63
C PRO A 106 -1.90 -16.10 -9.72
N VAL A 107 -1.74 -17.41 -9.90
CA VAL A 107 -2.40 -18.43 -9.08
C VAL A 107 -1.90 -18.40 -7.62
N ASP A 108 -0.58 -18.33 -7.42
CA ASP A 108 0.00 -18.31 -6.08
C ASP A 108 -0.30 -16.98 -5.38
N TYR A 109 -0.34 -15.88 -6.13
CA TYR A 109 -0.73 -14.59 -5.62
C TYR A 109 -2.19 -14.58 -5.14
N ALA A 110 -3.13 -15.07 -5.97
CA ALA A 110 -4.53 -15.16 -5.61
C ALA A 110 -4.76 -16.02 -4.37
N LYS A 111 -4.09 -17.17 -4.28
CA LYS A 111 -4.15 -18.05 -3.09
C LYS A 111 -3.61 -17.35 -1.84
N ALA A 112 -2.49 -16.66 -1.95
CA ALA A 112 -1.93 -15.93 -0.82
C ALA A 112 -2.84 -14.77 -0.38
N LEU A 113 -3.45 -14.05 -1.33
CA LEU A 113 -4.42 -12.99 -1.03
C LEU A 113 -5.69 -13.55 -0.36
N GLU A 114 -6.20 -14.69 -0.83
CA GLU A 114 -7.32 -15.39 -0.19
C GLU A 114 -6.97 -15.81 1.25
N GLN A 115 -5.77 -16.37 1.47
CA GLN A 115 -5.27 -16.73 2.79
C GLN A 115 -5.11 -15.49 3.70
N LEU A 116 -4.58 -14.38 3.17
CA LEU A 116 -4.50 -13.11 3.89
C LEU A 116 -5.89 -12.64 4.32
N HIS A 117 -6.85 -12.57 3.40
CA HIS A 117 -8.21 -12.16 3.70
C HIS A 117 -8.91 -13.09 4.70
N ALA A 118 -8.62 -14.41 4.66
CA ALA A 118 -9.14 -15.35 5.63
C ALA A 118 -8.63 -15.05 7.05
N GLY A 119 -7.32 -14.86 7.21
CA GLY A 119 -6.75 -14.53 8.52
C GLY A 119 -7.12 -13.13 9.00
N MET A 120 -7.27 -12.16 8.10
CA MET A 120 -7.73 -10.80 8.44
C MET A 120 -9.14 -10.78 9.03
N ARG A 121 -10.00 -11.77 8.75
CA ARG A 121 -11.30 -11.92 9.42
C ARG A 121 -11.19 -12.37 10.88
N GLU A 122 -10.07 -12.99 11.25
CA GLU A 122 -9.82 -13.48 12.61
C GLU A 122 -9.16 -12.42 13.50
N VAL A 123 -8.65 -11.34 12.89
CA VAL A 123 -7.94 -10.26 13.60
C VAL A 123 -8.88 -9.08 13.82
N ASP A 124 -9.13 -8.75 15.10
CA ASP A 124 -9.89 -7.55 15.46
C ASP A 124 -8.92 -6.44 15.93
N VAL A 125 -8.79 -5.42 15.09
CA VAL A 125 -7.99 -4.22 15.36
C VAL A 125 -8.78 -2.97 14.98
N PRO A 126 -8.65 -1.88 15.75
CA PRO A 126 -9.11 -0.58 15.29
C PRO A 126 -8.40 -0.23 13.99
N SER A 127 -9.14 0.03 12.94
CA SER A 127 -8.59 0.35 11.63
C SER A 127 -9.47 1.39 10.93
N PRO A 128 -8.91 2.23 10.05
CA PRO A 128 -9.69 3.11 9.20
C PRO A 128 -10.62 2.30 8.28
N ARG A 129 -11.54 2.99 7.63
CA ARG A 129 -12.38 2.41 6.58
C ARG A 129 -11.83 2.83 5.22
N PHE A 130 -12.06 2.03 4.18
CA PHE A 130 -11.72 2.42 2.82
C PHE A 130 -12.38 3.75 2.41
N THR A 131 -13.54 4.08 3.02
CA THR A 131 -14.24 5.35 2.82
C THR A 131 -13.48 6.57 3.33
N ASP A 132 -12.58 6.41 4.30
CA ASP A 132 -11.75 7.51 4.81
C ASP A 132 -10.74 7.96 3.74
N ARG A 133 -10.22 7.01 2.95
CA ARG A 133 -9.37 7.30 1.79
C ARG A 133 -10.14 8.00 0.67
N ILE A 134 -11.43 7.66 0.49
CA ILE A 134 -12.30 8.39 -0.45
C ILE A 134 -12.48 9.83 0.03
N THR A 135 -12.71 10.02 1.32
CA THR A 135 -12.83 11.35 1.92
C THR A 135 -11.57 12.18 1.70
N GLU A 136 -10.39 11.62 1.92
CA GLU A 136 -9.11 12.28 1.65
C GLU A 136 -8.98 12.69 0.18
N ALA A 137 -9.31 11.81 -0.76
CA ALA A 137 -9.29 12.13 -2.18
C ALA A 137 -10.31 13.24 -2.55
N GLU A 138 -11.51 13.19 -1.96
CA GLU A 138 -12.54 14.23 -2.13
C GLU A 138 -12.06 15.58 -1.59
N GLU A 139 -11.37 15.62 -0.45
CA GLU A 139 -10.78 16.83 0.13
C GLU A 139 -9.68 17.43 -0.76
N VAL A 140 -8.78 16.60 -1.31
CA VAL A 140 -7.77 17.04 -2.29
C VAL A 140 -8.44 17.69 -3.50
N VAL A 141 -9.47 17.05 -4.03
CA VAL A 141 -10.22 17.56 -5.20
C VAL A 141 -11.00 18.83 -4.85
N ALA A 142 -11.61 18.90 -3.69
CA ALA A 142 -12.46 20.05 -3.29
C ALA A 142 -11.63 21.32 -3.01
N ASP A 143 -10.38 21.18 -2.58
CA ASP A 143 -9.51 22.29 -2.17
C ASP A 143 -8.59 22.75 -3.31
N PRO A 144 -8.83 23.96 -3.86
CA PRO A 144 -7.96 24.52 -4.91
C PRO A 144 -6.52 24.78 -4.44
N ASP A 145 -6.29 25.00 -3.15
CA ASP A 145 -4.94 25.21 -2.62
C ASP A 145 -4.16 23.89 -2.53
N ARG A 146 -4.86 22.76 -2.34
CA ARG A 146 -4.26 21.43 -2.37
C ARG A 146 -4.04 20.91 -3.80
N SER A 147 -4.88 21.29 -4.76
CA SER A 147 -4.80 20.83 -6.14
C SER A 147 -4.90 21.99 -7.15
N PRO A 148 -3.95 22.96 -7.13
CA PRO A 148 -4.07 24.23 -7.86
C PRO A 148 -4.04 24.07 -9.38
N GLU A 149 -3.51 22.99 -9.89
CA GLU A 149 -3.43 22.75 -11.35
C GLU A 149 -4.63 21.94 -11.89
N LEU A 150 -5.53 21.47 -11.01
CA LEU A 150 -6.76 20.80 -11.43
C LEU A 150 -7.77 21.87 -11.88
N THR A 151 -8.22 21.80 -13.14
CA THR A 151 -9.20 22.75 -13.69
C THR A 151 -10.55 22.62 -12.97
N ASP A 152 -11.36 23.68 -12.98
CA ASP A 152 -12.69 23.65 -12.37
C ASP A 152 -13.58 22.56 -12.99
N GLU A 153 -13.47 22.33 -14.30
CA GLU A 153 -14.19 21.25 -15.01
C GLU A 153 -13.74 19.87 -14.53
N ASP A 154 -12.42 19.62 -14.46
CA ASP A 154 -11.86 18.37 -13.98
C ASP A 154 -12.21 18.12 -12.50
N ARG A 155 -12.16 19.16 -11.69
CA ARG A 155 -12.53 19.18 -10.28
C ARG A 155 -13.99 18.76 -10.09
N ALA A 156 -14.90 19.38 -10.80
CA ALA A 156 -16.32 19.06 -10.74
C ALA A 156 -16.59 17.63 -11.22
N PHE A 157 -15.91 17.20 -12.31
CA PHE A 157 -16.04 15.85 -12.83
C PHE A 157 -15.52 14.79 -11.84
N LEU A 158 -14.29 14.97 -11.33
CA LEU A 158 -13.63 14.00 -10.44
C LEU A 158 -14.35 13.91 -9.08
N GLY A 159 -14.71 15.04 -8.49
CA GLY A 159 -15.49 15.09 -7.24
C GLY A 159 -16.87 14.43 -7.39
N GLY A 160 -17.58 14.70 -8.48
CA GLY A 160 -18.85 14.03 -8.80
C GLY A 160 -18.69 12.51 -8.99
N ARG A 161 -17.56 12.07 -9.59
CA ARG A 161 -17.28 10.64 -9.77
C ARG A 161 -16.99 9.96 -8.44
N LEU A 162 -16.14 10.52 -7.58
CA LEU A 162 -15.84 9.99 -6.24
C LEU A 162 -17.11 9.84 -5.40
N ALA A 163 -17.93 10.89 -5.32
CA ALA A 163 -19.18 10.87 -4.55
C ALA A 163 -20.18 9.82 -5.09
N SER A 164 -20.28 9.68 -6.40
CA SER A 164 -21.18 8.72 -7.06
C SER A 164 -20.74 7.27 -6.79
N LEU A 165 -19.44 6.97 -6.88
CA LEU A 165 -18.89 5.65 -6.62
C LEU A 165 -18.98 5.27 -5.15
N ARG A 166 -18.67 6.19 -4.24
CA ARG A 166 -18.89 6.01 -2.78
C ARG A 166 -20.32 5.54 -2.52
N ARG A 167 -21.31 6.22 -3.09
CA ARG A 167 -22.73 5.87 -2.91
C ARG A 167 -23.05 4.51 -3.52
N ALA A 168 -22.63 4.26 -4.76
CA ALA A 168 -22.90 3.01 -5.45
C ALA A 168 -22.39 1.80 -4.67
N ILE A 169 -21.15 1.86 -4.19
CA ILE A 169 -20.54 0.78 -3.39
C ILE A 169 -21.27 0.62 -2.04
N TYR A 170 -21.60 1.73 -1.37
CA TYR A 170 -22.36 1.70 -0.12
C TYR A 170 -23.74 1.06 -0.28
N ASP A 171 -24.47 1.41 -1.34
CA ASP A 171 -25.85 0.95 -1.60
C ASP A 171 -25.88 -0.57 -1.92
N ARG A 172 -24.75 -1.18 -2.30
CA ARG A 172 -24.65 -2.63 -2.48
C ARG A 172 -24.69 -3.41 -1.17
N GLY A 173 -24.36 -2.79 -0.04
CA GLY A 173 -24.36 -3.45 1.27
C GLY A 173 -23.40 -4.65 1.33
N ALA A 174 -22.27 -4.58 0.64
CA ALA A 174 -21.27 -5.64 0.63
C ALA A 174 -20.74 -5.92 2.04
N VAL A 175 -20.34 -7.17 2.27
CA VAL A 175 -19.71 -7.56 3.53
C VAL A 175 -18.34 -6.92 3.61
N GLU A 176 -18.10 -6.17 4.68
CA GLU A 176 -16.81 -5.53 4.94
C GLU A 176 -15.98 -6.34 5.93
N GLN A 177 -14.69 -6.44 5.67
CA GLN A 177 -13.70 -7.04 6.54
C GLN A 177 -12.44 -6.17 6.59
N LEU A 178 -11.47 -6.55 7.43
CA LEU A 178 -10.14 -5.98 7.35
C LEU A 178 -9.49 -6.39 6.02
N LEU A 179 -8.83 -5.45 5.38
CA LEU A 179 -8.18 -5.54 4.07
C LEU A 179 -6.73 -5.05 4.17
N HIS A 180 -5.91 -5.43 3.20
CA HIS A 180 -4.58 -4.85 3.02
C HIS A 180 -4.65 -3.36 2.63
N GLY A 181 -5.63 -3.01 1.81
CA GLY A 181 -5.85 -1.64 1.30
C GLY A 181 -5.13 -1.34 -0.02
N GLU A 182 -3.94 -1.88 -0.23
CA GLU A 182 -3.15 -1.72 -1.46
C GLU A 182 -2.31 -2.96 -1.78
N PRO A 183 -2.90 -4.14 -1.99
CA PRO A 183 -2.14 -5.36 -2.28
C PRO A 183 -1.70 -5.40 -3.76
N HIS A 184 -1.10 -4.33 -4.27
CA HIS A 184 -0.57 -4.29 -5.64
C HIS A 184 0.79 -5.04 -5.74
N PRO A 185 1.30 -5.39 -6.94
CA PRO A 185 2.52 -6.18 -7.09
C PRO A 185 3.76 -5.61 -6.39
N GLY A 186 3.85 -4.30 -6.20
CA GLY A 186 4.94 -3.64 -5.46
C GLY A 186 4.91 -3.92 -3.96
N ASN A 187 3.76 -4.35 -3.41
CA ASN A 187 3.57 -4.71 -2.01
C ASN A 187 3.54 -6.24 -1.80
N VAL A 188 4.03 -7.02 -2.78
CA VAL A 188 4.16 -8.47 -2.70
C VAL A 188 5.60 -8.89 -2.94
N LEU A 189 6.22 -9.43 -1.90
CA LEU A 189 7.58 -9.95 -1.95
C LEU A 189 7.56 -11.42 -2.37
N SER A 190 8.15 -11.74 -3.52
CA SER A 190 8.34 -13.12 -3.96
C SER A 190 9.47 -13.75 -3.16
N THR A 191 9.18 -14.81 -2.41
CA THR A 191 10.18 -15.57 -1.64
C THR A 191 10.23 -17.03 -2.08
N ARG A 192 11.26 -17.77 -1.63
CA ARG A 192 11.36 -19.23 -1.89
C ARG A 192 10.21 -20.04 -1.30
N ASN A 193 9.52 -19.49 -0.29
CA ASN A 193 8.42 -20.15 0.42
C ASN A 193 7.05 -19.64 -0.02
N GLY A 194 6.98 -18.86 -1.08
CA GLY A 194 5.77 -18.22 -1.59
C GLY A 194 5.75 -16.70 -1.40
N PRO A 195 4.68 -16.04 -1.83
CA PRO A 195 4.56 -14.59 -1.72
C PRO A 195 4.28 -14.17 -0.28
N LEU A 196 4.84 -13.02 0.13
CA LEU A 196 4.56 -12.35 1.39
C LEU A 196 4.07 -10.93 1.11
N PHE A 197 2.98 -10.54 1.75
CA PHE A 197 2.51 -9.15 1.70
C PHE A 197 3.33 -8.28 2.66
N ILE A 198 3.64 -7.07 2.20
CA ILE A 198 4.39 -6.03 2.91
C ILE A 198 3.63 -4.72 2.86
N ASP A 199 4.00 -3.75 3.70
CA ASP A 199 3.42 -2.42 3.71
C ASP A 199 1.95 -2.39 4.16
N LEU A 200 1.72 -2.80 5.41
CA LEU A 200 0.39 -2.90 6.02
C LEU A 200 -0.17 -1.54 6.50
N GLU A 201 0.48 -0.43 6.17
CA GLU A 201 0.08 0.90 6.65
C GLU A 201 -1.26 1.39 6.07
N THR A 202 -1.65 0.85 4.92
CA THR A 202 -2.91 1.18 4.24
C THR A 202 -4.07 0.26 4.59
N CYS A 203 -3.84 -0.68 5.54
CA CYS A 203 -4.89 -1.60 5.98
C CYS A 203 -6.13 -0.85 6.46
N CYS A 204 -7.28 -1.27 5.96
CA CYS A 204 -8.57 -0.62 6.23
C CYS A 204 -9.71 -1.63 6.21
N ARG A 205 -10.91 -1.25 6.64
CA ARG A 205 -12.12 -2.07 6.48
C ARG A 205 -12.86 -1.72 5.21
N GLY A 206 -13.23 -2.73 4.45
CA GLY A 206 -13.97 -2.59 3.19
C GLY A 206 -14.35 -3.93 2.57
N PRO A 207 -14.97 -3.92 1.39
CA PRO A 207 -15.25 -5.13 0.62
C PRO A 207 -13.96 -5.67 -0.01
N VAL A 208 -13.87 -6.99 -0.17
CA VAL A 208 -12.66 -7.64 -0.76
C VAL A 208 -12.36 -7.15 -2.17
N GLU A 209 -13.37 -6.71 -2.89
CA GLU A 209 -13.25 -6.14 -4.24
C GLU A 209 -12.43 -4.84 -4.26
N PHE A 210 -12.36 -4.13 -3.12
CA PHE A 210 -11.47 -2.96 -3.02
C PHE A 210 -10.00 -3.38 -3.10
N ASP A 211 -9.59 -4.44 -2.39
CA ASP A 211 -8.24 -5.00 -2.53
C ASP A 211 -8.01 -5.58 -3.94
N LEU A 212 -8.99 -6.30 -4.49
CA LEU A 212 -8.91 -6.87 -5.82
C LEU A 212 -8.80 -5.81 -6.94
N ALA A 213 -9.25 -4.59 -6.70
CA ALA A 213 -9.07 -3.48 -7.64
C ALA A 213 -7.61 -3.05 -7.79
N HIS A 214 -6.75 -3.39 -6.83
CA HIS A 214 -5.31 -3.07 -6.85
C HIS A 214 -4.44 -4.16 -7.50
N VAL A 215 -4.96 -5.38 -7.69
CA VAL A 215 -4.17 -6.50 -8.22
C VAL A 215 -4.32 -6.65 -9.74
N PRO A 216 -3.37 -7.33 -10.43
CA PRO A 216 -3.48 -7.63 -11.84
C PRO A 216 -4.73 -8.46 -12.19
N GLU A 217 -5.29 -8.27 -13.38
CA GLU A 217 -6.48 -9.01 -13.87
C GLU A 217 -6.33 -10.52 -13.72
N ALA A 218 -5.17 -11.06 -14.13
CA ALA A 218 -4.88 -12.48 -14.03
C ALA A 218 -4.94 -13.05 -12.61
N VAL A 219 -4.77 -12.19 -11.56
CA VAL A 219 -4.93 -12.59 -10.17
C VAL A 219 -6.42 -12.67 -9.81
N CYS A 220 -7.21 -11.68 -10.25
CA CYS A 220 -8.66 -11.67 -10.02
C CYS A 220 -9.35 -12.90 -10.61
N GLU A 221 -8.90 -13.40 -11.79
CA GLU A 221 -9.43 -14.61 -12.44
C GLU A 221 -9.29 -15.88 -11.57
N HIS A 222 -8.34 -15.88 -10.62
CA HIS A 222 -8.08 -17.02 -9.74
C HIS A 222 -8.61 -16.81 -8.31
N TYR A 223 -9.11 -15.61 -7.98
CA TYR A 223 -9.68 -15.34 -6.68
C TYR A 223 -11.16 -15.77 -6.62
N PRO A 224 -11.59 -16.54 -5.60
CA PRO A 224 -12.96 -17.07 -5.56
C PRO A 224 -14.00 -16.03 -5.13
N GLY A 225 -15.22 -16.17 -5.63
CA GLY A 225 -16.42 -15.49 -5.12
C GLY A 225 -16.49 -13.99 -5.38
N VAL A 226 -15.80 -13.49 -6.39
CA VAL A 226 -15.78 -12.06 -6.75
C VAL A 226 -17.13 -11.58 -7.28
N ASP A 227 -17.68 -10.51 -6.70
CA ASP A 227 -18.76 -9.74 -7.34
C ASP A 227 -18.15 -8.83 -8.42
N GLN A 228 -18.31 -9.24 -9.66
CA GLN A 228 -17.70 -8.54 -10.80
C GLN A 228 -18.20 -7.11 -10.96
N ALA A 229 -19.47 -6.84 -10.65
CA ALA A 229 -20.02 -5.50 -10.76
C ALA A 229 -19.49 -4.58 -9.65
N LEU A 230 -19.28 -5.10 -8.43
CA LEU A 230 -18.65 -4.38 -7.35
C LEU A 230 -17.14 -4.17 -7.61
N LEU A 231 -16.45 -5.17 -8.17
CA LEU A 231 -15.05 -5.03 -8.59
C LEU A 231 -14.88 -3.92 -9.63
N ASP A 232 -15.76 -3.82 -10.60
CA ASP A 232 -15.73 -2.76 -11.60
C ASP A 232 -15.94 -1.37 -10.99
N GLU A 233 -16.81 -1.25 -9.98
CA GLU A 233 -16.97 0.01 -9.21
C GLU A 233 -15.74 0.33 -8.38
N CYS A 234 -15.14 -0.66 -7.71
CA CYS A 234 -13.92 -0.50 -6.95
C CYS A 234 -12.73 -0.10 -7.84
N ARG A 235 -12.60 -0.68 -9.04
CA ARG A 235 -11.57 -0.27 -10.02
C ARG A 235 -11.70 1.19 -10.42
N GLN A 236 -12.93 1.62 -10.74
CA GLN A 236 -13.19 3.02 -11.05
C GLN A 236 -12.84 3.93 -9.86
N LEU A 237 -13.21 3.50 -8.63
CA LEU A 237 -12.93 4.24 -7.41
C LEU A 237 -11.42 4.40 -7.19
N VAL A 238 -10.66 3.32 -7.31
CA VAL A 238 -9.20 3.34 -7.16
C VAL A 238 -8.55 4.26 -8.20
N ILE A 239 -8.98 4.19 -9.47
CA ILE A 239 -8.53 5.11 -10.53
C ILE A 239 -8.84 6.56 -10.16
N ALA A 240 -10.05 6.85 -9.63
CA ALA A 240 -10.46 8.20 -9.27
C ALA A 240 -9.68 8.75 -8.06
N MET A 241 -9.44 7.92 -7.04
CA MET A 241 -8.63 8.31 -5.87
C MET A 241 -7.18 8.59 -6.28
N VAL A 242 -6.57 7.68 -7.06
CA VAL A 242 -5.20 7.88 -7.52
C VAL A 242 -5.10 9.10 -8.42
N ALA A 243 -6.10 9.36 -9.30
CA ALA A 243 -6.16 10.59 -10.06
C ALA A 243 -6.11 11.83 -9.13
N ALA A 244 -6.93 11.87 -8.08
CA ALA A 244 -6.95 12.98 -7.13
C ALA A 244 -5.57 13.24 -6.53
N TRP A 245 -4.90 12.21 -6.02
CA TRP A 245 -3.56 12.33 -5.41
C TRP A 245 -2.48 12.76 -6.40
N ARG A 246 -2.58 12.41 -7.69
CA ARG A 246 -1.63 12.89 -8.74
C ARG A 246 -1.76 14.40 -9.02
N TRP A 247 -2.86 15.02 -8.60
CA TRP A 247 -3.06 16.47 -8.71
C TRP A 247 -2.75 17.21 -7.41
N GLU A 248 -2.46 16.51 -6.32
CA GLU A 248 -2.12 17.15 -5.05
C GLU A 248 -0.79 17.90 -5.13
N LEU A 249 -0.76 19.08 -4.52
CA LEU A 249 0.44 19.90 -4.43
C LEU A 249 1.53 19.14 -3.67
N GLY A 250 2.68 18.99 -4.30
CA GLY A 250 3.82 18.28 -3.70
C GLY A 250 3.82 16.76 -3.93
N ASP A 251 2.93 16.23 -4.78
CA ASP A 251 3.02 14.83 -5.21
C ASP A 251 4.43 14.50 -5.73
N GLN A 252 5.07 13.50 -5.11
CA GLN A 252 6.44 13.08 -5.43
C GLN A 252 6.47 11.87 -6.37
N PHE A 253 5.31 11.41 -6.86
CA PHE A 253 5.27 10.26 -7.75
C PHE A 253 5.94 10.62 -9.11
N PRO A 254 6.89 9.80 -9.58
CA PRO A 254 7.52 10.04 -10.86
C PRO A 254 6.48 10.15 -11.98
N SER A 255 6.54 11.24 -12.75
CA SER A 255 5.55 11.52 -13.82
C SER A 255 4.10 11.63 -13.32
N GLY A 256 3.85 11.96 -12.04
CA GLY A 256 2.52 12.01 -11.42
C GLY A 256 1.49 12.76 -12.25
N ARG A 257 1.86 13.94 -12.82
CA ARG A 257 0.99 14.71 -13.71
C ARG A 257 0.49 13.88 -14.92
N ARG A 258 1.38 13.18 -15.61
CA ARG A 258 1.03 12.35 -16.76
C ARG A 258 0.05 11.22 -16.37
N PHE A 259 0.24 10.66 -15.19
CA PHE A 259 -0.69 9.65 -14.65
C PHE A 259 -2.04 10.28 -14.32
N GLY A 260 -2.08 11.45 -13.67
CA GLY A 260 -3.31 12.17 -13.36
C GLY A 260 -4.15 12.47 -14.61
N GLU A 261 -3.52 12.95 -15.67
CA GLU A 261 -4.17 13.22 -16.97
C GLU A 261 -4.72 11.93 -17.60
N GLU A 262 -3.95 10.85 -17.60
CA GLU A 262 -4.38 9.57 -18.17
C GLU A 262 -5.54 8.97 -17.36
N PHE A 263 -5.53 9.05 -16.03
CA PHE A 263 -6.63 8.57 -15.21
C PHE A 263 -7.91 9.38 -15.42
N LEU A 264 -7.84 10.70 -15.54
CA LEU A 264 -8.99 11.53 -15.91
C LEU A 264 -9.53 11.15 -17.29
N ARG A 265 -8.64 10.92 -18.26
CA ARG A 265 -9.02 10.49 -19.60
C ARG A 265 -9.76 9.13 -19.56
N LEU A 266 -9.25 8.16 -18.81
CA LEU A 266 -9.87 6.84 -18.62
C LEU A 266 -11.26 6.96 -17.99
N LEU A 267 -11.39 7.75 -16.93
CA LEU A 267 -12.67 7.96 -16.25
C LEU A 267 -13.74 8.60 -17.17
N ARG A 268 -13.33 9.47 -18.10
CA ARG A 268 -14.23 10.06 -19.12
C ARG A 268 -14.57 9.11 -20.24
N GLN A 269 -13.62 8.25 -20.64
CA GLN A 269 -13.81 7.28 -21.72
C GLN A 269 -14.83 6.20 -21.35
N GLY A 270 -14.88 5.80 -20.06
CA GLY A 270 -15.74 4.71 -19.59
C GLY A 270 -15.12 3.32 -19.75
N PRO A 271 -15.90 2.26 -19.47
CA PRO A 271 -15.42 0.89 -19.48
C PRO A 271 -14.87 0.43 -20.86
N PRO A 272 -14.01 -0.61 -20.88
CA PRO A 272 -13.59 -1.44 -19.73
C PRO A 272 -12.57 -0.72 -18.83
N TRP A 273 -12.68 -0.99 -17.52
CA TRP A 273 -11.78 -0.37 -16.52
C TRP A 273 -10.48 -1.17 -16.40
N PRO A 274 -9.32 -0.62 -16.81
CA PRO A 274 -8.05 -1.30 -16.63
C PRO A 274 -7.65 -1.33 -15.15
N THR A 275 -6.85 -2.33 -14.76
CA THR A 275 -6.18 -2.31 -13.45
C THR A 275 -5.09 -1.23 -13.42
N LEU A 276 -4.74 -0.74 -12.21
CA LEU A 276 -3.64 0.22 -12.04
C LEU A 276 -2.33 -0.32 -12.65
N ASP A 277 -2.02 -1.60 -12.43
CA ASP A 277 -0.83 -2.26 -13.01
C ASP A 277 -0.80 -2.15 -14.54
N THR A 278 -1.95 -2.34 -15.19
CA THR A 278 -2.06 -2.20 -16.66
C THR A 278 -1.77 -0.77 -17.12
N VAL A 279 -2.27 0.22 -16.40
CA VAL A 279 -2.03 1.64 -16.74
C VAL A 279 -0.58 2.00 -16.48
N THR A 280 -0.03 1.63 -15.33
CA THR A 280 1.37 1.89 -14.95
C THR A 280 2.32 1.31 -15.98
N ARG A 281 2.19 0.04 -16.33
CA ARG A 281 3.05 -0.60 -17.36
C ARG A 281 2.96 0.09 -18.72
N ARG A 282 1.79 0.63 -19.09
CA ARG A 282 1.62 1.37 -20.35
C ARG A 282 2.33 2.71 -20.32
N LEU A 283 2.33 3.38 -19.18
CA LEU A 283 2.92 4.72 -19.03
C LEU A 283 4.43 4.67 -18.72
N ASP A 284 4.90 3.64 -18.01
CA ASP A 284 6.33 3.44 -17.69
C ASP A 284 7.04 2.60 -18.76
N GLY A 285 6.35 2.13 -19.77
CA GLY A 285 6.89 1.34 -20.88
C GLY A 285 7.94 2.11 -21.69
N PRO A 286 8.82 1.38 -22.42
CA PRO A 286 10.11 1.83 -22.90
C PRO A 286 10.09 3.07 -23.75
#